data_71134c7c94ed8557ac56b0a0c64d9e69
#
_entry.id   71134c7c94ed8557ac56b0a0c64d9e69
#
_cell.length_a   1.000
_cell.length_b   1.000
_cell.length_c   1.000
_cell.angle_alpha   90.00
_cell.angle_beta   90.00
_cell.angle_gamma   90.00
#
_symmetry.space_group_name_H-M   'P 1'
#
loop_
_entity.id
_entity.type
_entity.pdbx_description
1 polymer ?
#
loop_
_entity_poly.entity_id
_entity_poly.type
_entity_poly.pdbx_seq_one_letter_code
_entity_poly.pdbx_strand_id
1 'polypeptide(L)'
;MELKPRGYEKVQQLIHKGVSVPNPLTLDIGEEVDIERVSGDRVTIYPGCRIYGANTVVASGAQLGYEGPVTIDNCQIGPKVELKGGYFKEAVFLEGANMGLAAHVREGCILEEQAGGAHCVGLKQTILFPFVTLGSLINFCDCLMAGGTSRKNHSEVGSSYIHFNFTPSGDKTTPSLIGDVPRGVML
;
A
#
# COMPACT_ATOMS: atom_id res chain seq x y z
N MET A 1 5.22 16.71 -33.99
CA MET A 1 5.76 16.60 -32.63
C MET A 1 5.12 15.38 -32.00
N GLU A 2 5.89 14.34 -31.78
CA GLU A 2 5.39 13.09 -31.17
C GLU A 2 5.37 13.29 -29.65
N LEU A 3 4.17 13.28 -29.05
CA LEU A 3 4.00 13.41 -27.61
C LEU A 3 4.31 12.07 -26.96
N LYS A 4 5.52 11.91 -26.40
CA LYS A 4 5.88 10.74 -25.61
C LYS A 4 5.87 11.10 -24.12
N PRO A 5 5.27 10.25 -23.24
CA PRO A 5 5.39 10.44 -21.80
C PRO A 5 6.84 10.26 -21.34
N ARG A 6 7.17 10.84 -20.18
CA ARG A 6 8.49 10.66 -19.57
C ARG A 6 8.76 9.18 -19.33
N GLY A 7 9.98 8.71 -19.60
CA GLY A 7 10.35 7.32 -19.39
C GLY A 7 9.73 6.32 -20.38
N TYR A 8 9.18 6.79 -21.49
CA TYR A 8 8.50 5.91 -22.47
C TYR A 8 9.37 4.75 -22.94
N GLU A 9 10.66 4.96 -23.16
CA GLU A 9 11.58 3.90 -23.57
C GLU A 9 11.73 2.83 -22.48
N LYS A 10 11.75 3.23 -21.21
CA LYS A 10 11.76 2.29 -20.08
C LYS A 10 10.46 1.52 -19.98
N VAL A 11 9.31 2.15 -20.25
CA VAL A 11 8.02 1.47 -20.33
C VAL A 11 8.05 0.38 -21.40
N GLN A 12 8.60 0.67 -22.57
CA GLN A 12 8.76 -0.33 -23.63
C GLN A 12 9.67 -1.49 -23.18
N GLN A 13 10.79 -1.19 -22.52
CA GLN A 13 11.68 -2.22 -21.97
C GLN A 13 10.98 -3.12 -20.96
N LEU A 14 10.18 -2.54 -20.04
CA LEU A 14 9.38 -3.31 -19.09
C LEU A 14 8.39 -4.26 -19.79
N ILE A 15 7.69 -3.78 -20.81
CA ILE A 15 6.76 -4.60 -21.59
C ILE A 15 7.51 -5.75 -22.28
N HIS A 16 8.64 -5.48 -22.91
CA HIS A 16 9.47 -6.50 -23.54
C HIS A 16 10.01 -7.53 -22.52
N LYS A 17 10.27 -7.10 -21.31
CA LYS A 17 10.69 -7.96 -20.19
C LYS A 17 9.55 -8.84 -19.64
N GLY A 18 8.30 -8.56 -20.00
CA GLY A 18 7.12 -9.34 -19.61
C GLY A 18 6.19 -8.67 -18.58
N VAL A 19 6.47 -7.41 -18.21
CA VAL A 19 5.58 -6.66 -17.33
C VAL A 19 4.29 -6.32 -18.06
N SER A 20 3.14 -6.58 -17.44
CA SER A 20 1.84 -6.16 -17.94
C SER A 20 1.61 -4.67 -17.64
N VAL A 21 1.51 -3.85 -18.68
CA VAL A 21 1.21 -2.42 -18.60
C VAL A 21 -0.01 -2.10 -19.47
N PRO A 22 -1.24 -2.18 -18.94
CA PRO A 22 -2.47 -2.04 -19.75
C PRO A 22 -2.61 -0.72 -20.49
N ASN A 23 -2.05 0.36 -19.96
CA ASN A 23 -2.01 1.66 -20.63
C ASN A 23 -0.61 2.29 -20.53
N PRO A 24 0.30 1.96 -21.45
CA PRO A 24 1.68 2.42 -21.43
C PRO A 24 1.86 3.93 -21.43
N LEU A 25 0.92 4.67 -22.00
CA LEU A 25 1.00 6.12 -22.14
C LEU A 25 0.72 6.87 -20.82
N THR A 26 0.22 6.18 -19.80
CA THR A 26 -0.08 6.78 -18.50
C THR A 26 0.91 6.41 -17.40
N LEU A 27 1.87 5.56 -17.70
CA LEU A 27 2.92 5.17 -16.76
C LEU A 27 4.09 6.16 -16.82
N ASP A 28 4.42 6.75 -15.67
CA ASP A 28 5.55 7.68 -15.52
C ASP A 28 6.69 6.97 -14.79
N ILE A 29 7.85 6.86 -15.44
CA ILE A 29 9.04 6.24 -14.86
C ILE A 29 10.18 7.25 -14.82
N GLY A 30 10.76 7.43 -13.64
CA GLY A 30 11.94 8.27 -13.43
C GLY A 30 13.18 7.79 -14.19
N GLU A 31 14.02 8.73 -14.61
CA GLU A 31 15.25 8.40 -15.32
C GLU A 31 16.24 7.60 -14.47
N GLU A 32 16.18 7.79 -13.15
CA GLU A 32 17.02 7.11 -12.16
C GLU A 32 16.62 5.65 -11.88
N VAL A 33 15.43 5.23 -12.31
CA VAL A 33 14.94 3.86 -12.06
C VAL A 33 15.70 2.85 -12.91
N ASP A 34 16.26 1.84 -12.26
CA ASP A 34 16.92 0.72 -12.94
C ASP A 34 15.89 -0.35 -13.31
N ILE A 35 15.67 -0.53 -14.61
CA ILE A 35 14.69 -1.50 -15.14
C ILE A 35 15.09 -2.95 -14.82
N GLU A 36 16.38 -3.24 -14.65
CA GLU A 36 16.82 -4.58 -14.28
C GLU A 36 16.37 -5.01 -12.87
N ARG A 37 16.06 -4.05 -12.03
CA ARG A 37 15.51 -4.28 -10.68
C ARG A 37 13.98 -4.48 -10.64
N VAL A 38 13.32 -4.44 -11.78
CA VAL A 38 11.89 -4.74 -11.94
C VAL A 38 11.75 -6.11 -12.61
N SER A 39 11.12 -7.05 -11.93
CA SER A 39 10.85 -8.39 -12.47
C SER A 39 9.89 -8.34 -13.66
N GLY A 40 10.14 -9.15 -14.67
CA GLY A 40 9.19 -9.38 -15.78
C GLY A 40 8.13 -10.45 -15.48
N ASP A 41 8.31 -11.22 -14.39
CA ASP A 41 7.44 -12.36 -14.09
C ASP A 41 6.18 -11.93 -13.34
N ARG A 42 5.03 -11.97 -14.04
CA ARG A 42 3.69 -11.70 -13.48
C ARG A 42 3.57 -10.37 -12.73
N VAL A 43 4.35 -9.37 -13.08
CA VAL A 43 4.19 -8.02 -12.57
C VAL A 43 3.15 -7.28 -13.41
N THR A 44 2.23 -6.58 -12.75
CA THR A 44 1.24 -5.72 -13.41
C THR A 44 1.32 -4.31 -12.84
N ILE A 45 1.47 -3.32 -13.72
CA ILE A 45 1.48 -1.90 -13.37
C ILE A 45 0.29 -1.24 -14.06
N TYR A 46 -0.71 -0.88 -13.28
CA TYR A 46 -1.97 -0.32 -13.77
C TYR A 46 -1.84 1.15 -14.19
N PRO A 47 -2.84 1.69 -14.91
CA PRO A 47 -2.77 3.04 -15.47
C PRO A 47 -2.55 4.14 -14.43
N GLY A 48 -1.79 5.17 -14.81
CA GLY A 48 -1.54 6.35 -13.99
C GLY A 48 -0.50 6.20 -12.89
N CYS A 49 0.11 5.02 -12.78
CA CYS A 49 1.18 4.79 -11.80
C CYS A 49 2.43 5.60 -12.10
N ARG A 50 3.21 5.85 -11.04
CA ARG A 50 4.50 6.55 -11.09
C ARG A 50 5.54 5.74 -10.34
N ILE A 51 6.69 5.54 -10.96
CA ILE A 51 7.80 4.76 -10.40
C ILE A 51 9.05 5.62 -10.39
N TYR A 52 9.58 5.88 -9.20
CA TYR A 52 10.73 6.74 -8.96
C TYR A 52 11.74 6.06 -8.05
N GLY A 53 12.93 6.66 -7.98
CA GLY A 53 13.99 6.28 -7.07
C GLY A 53 14.91 5.18 -7.60
N ALA A 54 16.23 5.46 -7.56
CA ALA A 54 17.26 4.55 -8.03
C ALA A 54 17.32 3.21 -7.25
N ASN A 55 16.78 3.20 -6.03
CA ASN A 55 16.76 2.01 -5.19
C ASN A 55 15.47 1.21 -5.30
N THR A 56 14.53 1.61 -6.15
CA THR A 56 13.26 0.90 -6.31
C THR A 56 13.48 -0.49 -6.90
N VAL A 57 12.89 -1.48 -6.25
CA VAL A 57 12.89 -2.89 -6.66
C VAL A 57 11.43 -3.35 -6.74
N VAL A 58 11.09 -4.11 -7.77
CA VAL A 58 9.77 -4.75 -7.90
C VAL A 58 9.97 -6.23 -8.21
N ALA A 59 9.58 -7.08 -7.28
CA ALA A 59 9.71 -8.53 -7.42
C ALA A 59 8.53 -9.16 -8.16
N SER A 60 8.65 -10.46 -8.45
CA SER A 60 7.67 -11.23 -9.22
C SER A 60 6.26 -11.24 -8.60
N GLY A 61 5.24 -11.19 -9.45
CA GLY A 61 3.84 -11.25 -9.03
C GLY A 61 3.29 -9.98 -8.38
N ALA A 62 4.07 -8.90 -8.31
CA ALA A 62 3.59 -7.65 -7.73
C ALA A 62 2.50 -6.99 -8.59
N GLN A 63 1.51 -6.39 -7.95
CA GLN A 63 0.42 -5.65 -8.60
C GLN A 63 0.36 -4.22 -8.05
N LEU A 64 0.53 -3.26 -8.94
CA LEU A 64 0.62 -1.85 -8.57
C LEU A 64 -0.51 -1.04 -9.23
N GLY A 65 -1.43 -0.52 -8.43
CA GLY A 65 -2.44 0.43 -8.91
C GLY A 65 -3.77 -0.17 -9.34
N TYR A 66 -4.17 -1.31 -8.80
CA TYR A 66 -5.39 -2.04 -9.18
C TYR A 66 -6.68 -1.23 -8.94
N GLU A 67 -6.78 -0.49 -7.84
CA GLU A 67 -7.96 0.34 -7.50
C GLU A 67 -7.75 1.82 -7.83
N GLY A 68 -6.51 2.26 -7.95
CA GLY A 68 -6.15 3.64 -8.27
C GLY A 68 -4.65 3.82 -8.43
N PRO A 69 -4.19 4.92 -9.00
CA PRO A 69 -2.78 5.14 -9.26
C PRO A 69 -1.90 4.98 -8.02
N VAL A 70 -0.75 4.34 -8.21
CA VAL A 70 0.30 4.20 -7.19
C VAL A 70 1.48 5.08 -7.55
N THR A 71 2.02 5.79 -6.58
CA THR A 71 3.36 6.39 -6.68
C THR A 71 4.29 5.64 -5.74
N ILE A 72 5.38 5.06 -6.27
CA ILE A 72 6.44 4.47 -5.47
C ILE A 72 7.76 5.22 -5.68
N ASP A 73 8.51 5.42 -4.62
CA ASP A 73 9.80 6.13 -4.63
C ASP A 73 10.77 5.45 -3.66
N ASN A 74 11.86 4.89 -4.20
CA ASN A 74 12.87 4.15 -3.43
C ASN A 74 12.30 3.02 -2.55
N CYS A 75 11.26 2.32 -3.01
CA CYS A 75 10.64 1.21 -2.30
C CYS A 75 11.21 -0.15 -2.69
N GLN A 76 11.19 -1.08 -1.75
CA GLN A 76 11.48 -2.50 -1.97
C GLN A 76 10.16 -3.27 -1.99
N ILE A 77 9.68 -3.62 -3.18
CA ILE A 77 8.42 -4.33 -3.37
C ILE A 77 8.72 -5.81 -3.56
N GLY A 78 8.39 -6.60 -2.54
CA GLY A 78 8.61 -8.05 -2.50
C GLY A 78 7.66 -8.84 -3.41
N PRO A 79 7.82 -10.18 -3.45
CA PRO A 79 6.98 -11.03 -4.28
C PRO A 79 5.50 -10.95 -3.90
N LYS A 80 4.61 -10.95 -4.90
CA LYS A 80 3.15 -10.97 -4.72
C LYS A 80 2.60 -9.82 -3.86
N VAL A 81 3.32 -8.73 -3.74
CA VAL A 81 2.84 -7.52 -3.06
C VAL A 81 1.72 -6.86 -3.88
N GLU A 82 0.68 -6.42 -3.20
CA GLU A 82 -0.45 -5.71 -3.82
C GLU A 82 -0.58 -4.30 -3.24
N LEU A 83 -0.24 -3.29 -4.02
CA LEU A 83 -0.47 -1.88 -3.69
C LEU A 83 -1.64 -1.38 -4.54
N LYS A 84 -2.81 -1.26 -3.96
CA LYS A 84 -4.04 -0.99 -4.70
C LYS A 84 -4.21 0.46 -5.14
N GLY A 85 -3.57 1.40 -4.44
CA GLY A 85 -3.53 2.83 -4.77
C GLY A 85 -2.94 3.65 -3.65
N GLY A 86 -2.21 4.72 -3.98
CA GLY A 86 -1.64 5.59 -2.96
C GLY A 86 -0.20 6.03 -3.20
N TYR A 87 0.46 6.49 -2.14
CA TYR A 87 1.82 6.99 -2.15
C TYR A 87 2.72 6.19 -1.20
N PHE A 88 3.85 5.72 -1.72
CA PHE A 88 4.80 4.85 -1.01
C PHE A 88 6.21 5.33 -1.23
N LYS A 89 6.91 5.64 -0.15
CA LYS A 89 8.28 6.16 -0.22
C LYS A 89 9.19 5.51 0.81
N GLU A 90 10.38 5.09 0.36
CA GLU A 90 11.44 4.56 1.22
C GLU A 90 10.92 3.50 2.21
N ALA A 91 10.09 2.58 1.71
CA ALA A 91 9.44 1.54 2.46
C ALA A 91 9.74 0.15 1.90
N VAL A 92 9.67 -0.86 2.75
CA VAL A 92 9.92 -2.26 2.41
C VAL A 92 8.63 -3.06 2.59
N PHE A 93 8.28 -3.83 1.59
CA PHE A 93 7.12 -4.72 1.59
C PHE A 93 7.61 -6.13 1.30
N LEU A 94 7.45 -7.05 2.24
CA LEU A 94 7.84 -8.43 2.07
C LEU A 94 6.74 -9.24 1.35
N GLU A 95 6.94 -10.54 1.17
CA GLU A 95 6.07 -11.36 0.33
C GLU A 95 4.59 -11.26 0.75
N GLY A 96 3.73 -10.94 -0.23
CA GLY A 96 2.29 -10.90 -0.04
C GLY A 96 1.78 -9.75 0.84
N ALA A 97 2.63 -8.81 1.24
CA ALA A 97 2.17 -7.60 1.91
C ALA A 97 1.24 -6.80 0.99
N ASN A 98 0.27 -6.10 1.58
CA ASN A 98 -0.72 -5.40 0.77
C ASN A 98 -1.19 -4.09 1.41
N MET A 99 -1.58 -3.13 0.57
CA MET A 99 -2.17 -1.87 1.00
C MET A 99 -3.37 -1.51 0.13
N GLY A 100 -4.44 -1.11 0.78
CA GLY A 100 -5.67 -0.65 0.15
C GLY A 100 -5.52 0.72 -0.52
N LEU A 101 -6.62 1.17 -1.14
CA LEU A 101 -6.68 2.45 -1.84
C LEU A 101 -6.39 3.63 -0.91
N ALA A 102 -5.71 4.63 -1.46
CA ALA A 102 -5.34 5.87 -0.77
C ALA A 102 -4.43 5.67 0.46
N ALA A 103 -3.67 4.58 0.50
CA ALA A 103 -2.64 4.41 1.52
C ALA A 103 -1.51 5.44 1.33
N HIS A 104 -0.93 5.87 2.46
CA HIS A 104 0.19 6.81 2.49
C HIS A 104 1.29 6.25 3.40
N VAL A 105 2.24 5.52 2.80
CA VAL A 105 3.34 4.87 3.52
C VAL A 105 4.62 5.64 3.26
N ARG A 106 5.22 6.13 4.32
CA ARG A 106 6.40 6.98 4.27
C ARG A 106 7.64 6.24 4.74
N GLU A 107 8.73 6.98 4.78
CA GLU A 107 10.06 6.49 5.09
C GLU A 107 10.16 5.65 6.39
N GLY A 108 11.01 4.64 6.34
CA GLY A 108 11.31 3.80 7.50
C GLY A 108 10.21 2.78 7.85
N CYS A 109 9.32 2.49 6.91
CA CYS A 109 8.30 1.46 7.12
C CYS A 109 8.74 0.10 6.57
N ILE A 110 8.44 -0.95 7.34
CA ILE A 110 8.60 -2.35 6.93
C ILE A 110 7.27 -3.06 7.16
N LEU A 111 6.70 -3.62 6.09
CA LEU A 111 5.57 -4.52 6.15
C LEU A 111 6.08 -5.92 5.86
N GLU A 112 6.08 -6.77 6.89
CA GLU A 112 6.55 -8.14 6.76
C GLU A 112 5.53 -9.02 6.05
N GLU A 113 5.78 -10.32 5.95
CA GLU A 113 5.02 -11.25 5.11
C GLU A 113 3.53 -11.18 5.41
N GLN A 114 2.75 -10.95 4.37
CA GLN A 114 1.28 -10.87 4.43
C GLN A 114 0.74 -9.84 5.42
N ALA A 115 1.56 -8.91 5.89
CA ALA A 115 1.08 -7.75 6.62
C ALA A 115 0.37 -6.79 5.67
N GLY A 116 -0.64 -6.09 6.15
CA GLY A 116 -1.37 -5.20 5.27
C GLY A 116 -2.31 -4.24 5.98
N GLY A 117 -2.81 -3.30 5.20
CA GLY A 117 -3.77 -2.31 5.62
C GLY A 117 -4.89 -2.11 4.61
N ALA A 118 -6.07 -1.77 5.10
CA ALA A 118 -7.22 -1.40 4.29
C ALA A 118 -7.03 0.00 3.67
N HIS A 119 -8.11 0.65 3.25
CA HIS A 119 -8.02 1.95 2.60
C HIS A 119 -7.67 3.09 3.58
N CYS A 120 -7.01 4.13 3.07
CA CYS A 120 -6.64 5.34 3.81
C CYS A 120 -5.78 5.05 5.06
N VAL A 121 -4.91 4.07 4.98
CA VAL A 121 -3.94 3.79 6.06
C VAL A 121 -2.70 4.65 5.86
N GLY A 122 -2.26 5.34 6.91
CA GLY A 122 -1.05 6.13 6.95
C GLY A 122 0.02 5.48 7.84
N LEU A 123 1.25 5.31 7.31
CA LEU A 123 2.35 4.74 8.07
C LEU A 123 3.61 5.59 7.91
N LYS A 124 4.37 5.73 8.99
CA LYS A 124 5.69 6.33 9.01
C LYS A 124 6.54 5.67 10.09
N GLN A 125 7.82 5.33 9.79
CA GLN A 125 8.75 4.73 10.75
C GLN A 125 8.10 3.60 11.56
N THR A 126 7.38 2.71 10.86
CA THR A 126 6.53 1.68 11.47
C THR A 126 6.91 0.31 10.95
N ILE A 127 7.00 -0.66 11.84
CA ILE A 127 7.21 -2.07 11.48
C ILE A 127 5.93 -2.84 11.80
N LEU A 128 5.34 -3.43 10.77
CA LEU A 128 4.26 -4.39 10.90
C LEU A 128 4.84 -5.79 10.73
N PHE A 129 4.80 -6.60 11.79
CA PHE A 129 5.25 -7.98 11.75
C PHE A 129 4.33 -8.87 10.91
N PRO A 130 4.71 -10.13 10.60
CA PRO A 130 3.92 -10.98 9.72
C PRO A 130 2.47 -11.10 10.14
N PHE A 131 1.57 -11.13 9.15
CA PHE A 131 0.12 -11.27 9.33
C PHE A 131 -0.57 -10.17 10.13
N VAL A 132 0.05 -9.01 10.31
CA VAL A 132 -0.66 -7.84 10.84
C VAL A 132 -1.72 -7.38 9.83
N THR A 133 -2.91 -7.09 10.32
CA THR A 133 -4.00 -6.53 9.52
C THR A 133 -4.46 -5.20 10.13
N LEU A 134 -4.34 -4.13 9.37
CA LEU A 134 -4.87 -2.83 9.76
C LEU A 134 -6.21 -2.57 9.05
N GLY A 135 -7.21 -2.20 9.81
CA GLY A 135 -8.47 -1.69 9.29
C GLY A 135 -8.28 -0.35 8.57
N SER A 136 -9.37 0.19 8.06
CA SER A 136 -9.36 1.48 7.37
C SER A 136 -9.09 2.65 8.30
N LEU A 137 -8.48 3.72 7.76
CA LEU A 137 -8.27 4.99 8.48
C LEU A 137 -7.31 4.89 9.68
N ILE A 138 -6.46 3.87 9.71
CA ILE A 138 -5.42 3.71 10.73
C ILE A 138 -4.20 4.57 10.35
N ASN A 139 -3.71 5.34 11.31
CA ASN A 139 -2.47 6.07 11.19
C ASN A 139 -1.49 5.65 12.28
N PHE A 140 -0.34 5.12 11.89
CA PHE A 140 0.75 4.76 12.78
C PHE A 140 2.02 5.55 12.47
N CYS A 141 2.64 6.06 13.52
CA CYS A 141 3.95 6.71 13.45
C CYS A 141 4.81 6.19 14.59
N ASP A 142 6.06 5.83 14.28
CA ASP A 142 7.02 5.32 15.27
C ASP A 142 6.51 4.08 16.03
N CYS A 143 5.80 3.19 15.33
CA CYS A 143 5.15 2.03 15.92
C CYS A 143 5.83 0.72 15.52
N LEU A 144 5.74 -0.25 16.44
CA LEU A 144 6.07 -1.64 16.19
C LEU A 144 4.84 -2.47 16.56
N MET A 145 4.25 -3.17 15.59
CA MET A 145 3.07 -3.98 15.82
C MET A 145 3.40 -5.46 15.72
N ALA A 146 3.22 -6.18 16.83
CA ALA A 146 3.44 -7.61 16.89
C ALA A 146 2.51 -8.38 15.93
N GLY A 147 3.07 -9.35 15.24
CA GLY A 147 2.40 -10.12 14.22
C GLY A 147 1.55 -11.28 14.74
N GLY A 148 0.94 -11.95 13.81
CA GLY A 148 0.29 -13.23 14.01
C GLY A 148 1.19 -14.41 13.59
N THR A 149 0.62 -15.60 13.59
CA THR A 149 1.31 -16.83 13.16
C THR A 149 0.77 -17.37 11.83
N SER A 150 -0.36 -16.84 11.37
CA SER A 150 -1.00 -17.23 10.10
C SER A 150 -2.15 -16.28 9.76
N ARG A 151 -2.71 -16.41 8.56
CA ARG A 151 -3.95 -15.70 8.18
C ARG A 151 -5.17 -16.04 9.05
N LYS A 152 -5.18 -17.19 9.71
CA LYS A 152 -6.25 -17.57 10.66
C LYS A 152 -5.98 -17.12 12.09
N ASN A 153 -4.75 -16.74 12.38
CA ASN A 153 -4.31 -16.25 13.68
C ASN A 153 -3.42 -15.01 13.43
N HIS A 154 -4.04 -13.92 13.03
CA HIS A 154 -3.42 -12.64 12.70
C HIS A 154 -3.60 -11.63 13.83
N SER A 155 -2.73 -10.63 13.88
CA SER A 155 -2.94 -9.46 14.71
C SER A 155 -3.75 -8.43 13.94
N GLU A 156 -4.71 -7.80 14.57
CA GLU A 156 -5.62 -6.87 13.91
C GLU A 156 -5.84 -5.60 14.73
N VAL A 157 -5.86 -4.46 14.02
CA VAL A 157 -6.39 -3.20 14.50
C VAL A 157 -7.59 -2.84 13.64
N GLY A 158 -8.75 -2.74 14.24
CA GLY A 158 -9.99 -2.39 13.55
C GLY A 158 -9.98 -0.97 12.98
N SER A 159 -10.94 -0.66 12.11
CA SER A 159 -11.06 0.67 11.50
C SER A 159 -11.22 1.77 12.54
N SER A 160 -10.50 2.88 12.34
CA SER A 160 -10.50 4.02 13.26
C SER A 160 -11.51 5.08 12.79
N TYR A 161 -12.74 4.97 13.24
CA TYR A 161 -13.75 6.02 13.05
C TYR A 161 -14.64 6.14 14.27
N ILE A 162 -15.21 7.32 14.46
CA ILE A 162 -16.08 7.63 15.57
C ILE A 162 -17.50 7.79 15.04
N HIS A 163 -18.44 7.03 15.57
CA HIS A 163 -19.86 7.23 15.35
C HIS A 163 -20.43 8.17 16.44
N PHE A 164 -20.99 9.28 16.00
CA PHE A 164 -21.79 10.13 16.87
C PHE A 164 -23.26 9.80 16.69
N ASN A 165 -23.87 9.22 17.71
CA ASN A 165 -25.32 9.14 17.78
C ASN A 165 -25.82 10.33 18.59
N PHE A 166 -26.53 11.24 17.93
CA PHE A 166 -27.05 12.46 18.53
C PHE A 166 -28.51 12.34 18.96
N THR A 167 -29.08 11.15 18.99
CA THR A 167 -30.43 10.95 19.51
C THR A 167 -30.41 10.96 21.03
N PRO A 168 -31.12 11.92 21.69
CA PRO A 168 -31.12 12.02 23.16
C PRO A 168 -31.68 10.77 23.88
N SER A 169 -32.42 9.94 23.16
CA SER A 169 -33.06 8.73 23.71
C SER A 169 -32.18 7.47 23.51
N GLY A 170 -31.06 7.55 22.85
CA GLY A 170 -30.27 6.38 22.47
C GLY A 170 -31.04 5.45 21.52
N ASP A 171 -30.39 4.94 20.54
CA ASP A 171 -30.94 3.95 19.64
C ASP A 171 -30.35 2.59 20.01
N LYS A 172 -31.11 1.51 19.90
CA LYS A 172 -30.65 0.15 20.20
C LYS A 172 -29.63 -0.37 19.17
N THR A 173 -29.55 0.28 18.03
CA THR A 173 -28.64 -0.10 16.94
C THR A 173 -27.31 0.64 16.95
N THR A 174 -27.25 1.75 17.70
CA THR A 174 -26.02 2.54 17.82
C THR A 174 -25.61 2.62 19.28
N PRO A 175 -24.40 2.24 19.66
CA PRO A 175 -23.93 2.35 21.03
C PRO A 175 -24.10 3.76 21.56
N SER A 176 -24.61 3.88 22.78
CA SER A 176 -24.70 5.18 23.44
C SER A 176 -23.29 5.75 23.61
N LEU A 177 -23.09 6.94 23.11
CA LEU A 177 -21.82 7.67 23.19
C LEU A 177 -21.25 7.76 24.61
N ILE A 178 -22.08 7.73 25.61
CA ILE A 178 -21.66 7.92 27.02
C ILE A 178 -20.96 6.66 27.55
N GLY A 179 -21.22 5.49 26.99
CA GLY A 179 -20.62 4.24 27.45
C GLY A 179 -19.53 3.67 26.56
N ASP A 180 -19.58 3.93 25.27
CA ASP A 180 -18.79 3.19 24.27
C ASP A 180 -17.84 4.06 23.44
N VAL A 181 -17.78 5.34 23.71
CA VAL A 181 -16.91 6.29 22.97
C VAL A 181 -15.46 5.86 22.86
N PRO A 182 -14.90 5.18 23.80
CA PRO A 182 -13.44 5.02 23.76
C PRO A 182 -12.91 3.88 22.90
N ARG A 183 -13.74 2.92 22.52
CA ARG A 183 -13.17 1.72 21.89
C ARG A 183 -12.52 1.94 20.51
N GLY A 184 -13.00 2.92 19.78
CA GLY A 184 -12.38 3.30 18.50
C GLY A 184 -11.35 4.42 18.60
N VAL A 185 -11.24 5.06 19.76
CA VAL A 185 -10.37 6.24 19.99
C VAL A 185 -9.16 5.91 20.85
N MET A 186 -9.15 4.76 21.50
CA MET A 186 -8.05 4.33 22.36
C MET A 186 -7.01 3.49 21.63
N LEU A 187 -6.64 3.92 20.45
CA LEU A 187 -5.49 3.38 19.74
C LEU A 187 -4.40 4.40 19.69
#